data_842765919d0981230eb753065491986a
#
_entry.id   842765919d0981230eb753065491986a
#
_cell.length_a   1.000
_cell.length_b   1.000
_cell.length_c   1.000
_cell.angle_alpha   90.00
_cell.angle_beta   90.00
_cell.angle_gamma   90.00
#
_symmetry.space_group_name_H-M   'P 1'
#
loop_
_entity.id
_entity.type
_entity.pdbx_description
1 polymer ?
#
loop_
_entity_poly.entity_id
_entity_poly.type
_entity_poly.pdbx_seq_one_letter_code
_entity_poly.pdbx_strand_id
1 'polypeptide(L)' 'MSKFILTMLLCSSINGNDCKPFQPEYTEFKTYPECARYGYEYSSELMTNFSDTFIDEYRAYIVFSCKENQTI' A
#
# COMPACT_ATOMS: atom_id res chain seq x y z
N MET A 1 -7.40 21.44 -9.28
CA MET A 1 -6.25 20.56 -9.56
C MET A 1 -6.48 19.17 -9.00
N SER A 2 -6.11 18.16 -9.76
CA SER A 2 -6.25 16.79 -9.31
C SER A 2 -5.05 16.37 -8.49
N LYS A 3 -5.32 15.62 -7.44
CA LYS A 3 -4.28 14.96 -6.65
C LYS A 3 -4.59 13.49 -6.60
N PHE A 4 -3.56 12.68 -6.45
CA PHE A 4 -3.73 11.25 -6.28
C PHE A 4 -3.41 10.88 -4.85
N ILE A 5 -4.33 10.18 -4.21
CA ILE A 5 -4.21 9.77 -2.82
C ILE A 5 -3.87 8.30 -2.77
N LEU A 6 -2.78 7.99 -2.10
CA LEU A 6 -2.33 6.62 -1.91
C LEU A 6 -2.94 6.04 -0.64
N THR A 7 -3.61 4.90 -0.80
CA THR A 7 -4.15 4.14 0.32
C THR A 7 -3.48 2.78 0.32
N MET A 8 -2.98 2.35 1.46
CA MET A 8 -2.28 1.08 1.59
C MET A 8 -2.92 0.22 2.67
N LEU A 9 -2.95 -1.08 2.42
CA LEU A 9 -3.51 -2.06 3.34
C LEU A 9 -2.52 -3.21 3.51
N LEU A 10 -2.32 -3.61 4.76
CA LEU A 10 -1.59 -4.83 5.07
C LEU A 10 -2.61 -5.93 5.31
N CYS A 11 -2.49 -6.98 4.54
CA CYS A 11 -3.48 -8.04 4.50
C CYS A 11 -2.91 -9.38 4.92
N SER A 12 -3.78 -10.24 5.43
CA SER A 12 -3.47 -11.62 5.77
C SER A 12 -4.54 -12.52 5.15
N SER A 13 -4.12 -13.65 4.58
CA SER A 13 -5.05 -14.57 3.93
C SER A 13 -5.23 -15.89 4.67
N ILE A 14 -4.87 -15.95 5.95
CA ILE A 14 -4.96 -17.19 6.71
C ILE A 14 -6.42 -17.63 6.94
N ASN A 15 -7.25 -16.71 7.42
CA ASN A 15 -8.66 -16.99 7.73
C ASN A 15 -9.57 -16.11 6.90
N GLY A 16 -9.40 -16.15 5.58
CA GLY A 16 -10.05 -15.21 4.70
C GLY A 16 -9.18 -13.96 4.54
N ASN A 17 -9.72 -12.94 3.91
CA ASN A 17 -8.96 -11.73 3.63
C ASN A 17 -9.18 -10.72 4.75
N ASP A 18 -8.21 -10.60 5.64
CA ASP A 18 -8.24 -9.63 6.72
C ASP A 18 -7.21 -8.55 6.43
N CYS A 19 -7.67 -7.35 6.19
CA CYS A 19 -6.80 -6.24 5.81
C CYS A 19 -6.93 -5.09 6.79
N LYS A 20 -5.79 -4.47 7.11
CA LYS A 20 -5.75 -3.31 7.98
C LYS A 20 -5.08 -2.16 7.25
N PRO A 21 -5.67 -0.96 7.29
CA PRO A 21 -5.06 0.18 6.64
C PRO A 21 -3.83 0.66 7.42
N PHE A 22 -2.86 1.15 6.68
CA PHE A 22 -1.72 1.83 7.28
C PHE A 22 -1.34 2.99 6.39
N GLN A 23 -0.61 3.95 6.95
CA GLN A 23 -0.23 5.13 6.20
C GLN A 23 1.26 5.15 5.94
N PRO A 24 1.67 5.25 4.68
CA PRO A 24 3.07 5.48 4.37
C PRO A 24 3.46 6.92 4.69
N GLU A 25 4.75 7.22 4.53
CA GLU A 25 5.27 8.55 4.80
C GLU A 25 4.64 9.62 3.91
N TYR A 26 4.38 9.28 2.64
CA TYR A 26 3.76 10.19 1.68
C TYR A 26 2.47 9.58 1.17
N THR A 27 1.39 10.36 1.18
CA THR A 27 0.08 9.90 0.76
C THR A 27 -0.51 10.70 -0.40
N GLU A 28 0.08 11.84 -0.76
CA GLU A 28 -0.43 12.67 -1.84
C GLU A 28 0.60 12.83 -2.95
N PHE A 29 0.13 12.71 -4.18
CA PHE A 29 0.98 12.79 -5.36
C PHE A 29 0.30 13.61 -6.45
N LYS A 30 1.10 14.23 -7.29
CA LYS A 30 0.58 15.07 -8.37
C LYS A 30 0.08 14.27 -9.56
N THR A 31 0.69 13.11 -9.81
CA THR A 31 0.34 12.28 -10.96
C THR A 31 0.12 10.85 -10.54
N TYR A 32 -0.64 10.12 -11.34
CA TYR A 32 -0.86 8.70 -11.11
C TYR A 32 0.45 7.90 -11.16
N PRO A 33 1.32 8.11 -12.17
CA PRO A 33 2.59 7.35 -12.19
C PRO A 33 3.45 7.55 -10.94
N GLU A 34 3.50 8.77 -10.41
CA GLU A 34 4.23 8.99 -9.17
C GLU A 34 3.66 8.19 -8.02
N CYS A 35 2.34 8.21 -7.89
CA CYS A 35 1.65 7.47 -6.84
C CYS A 35 1.89 5.96 -6.99
N ALA A 36 1.74 5.44 -8.20
CA ALA A 36 1.90 4.01 -8.45
C ALA A 36 3.33 3.54 -8.20
N ARG A 37 4.31 4.30 -8.66
CA ARG A 37 5.72 3.94 -8.43
C ARG A 37 6.05 3.92 -6.95
N TYR A 38 5.60 4.93 -6.23
CA TYR A 38 5.83 4.99 -4.79
C TYR A 38 5.15 3.81 -4.08
N GLY A 39 3.93 3.49 -4.48
CA GLY A 39 3.20 2.36 -3.89
C GLY A 39 3.93 1.04 -4.06
N TYR A 40 4.43 0.78 -5.26
CA TYR A 40 5.18 -0.45 -5.52
C TYR A 40 6.51 -0.47 -4.78
N GLU A 41 7.25 0.63 -4.79
CA GLU A 41 8.54 0.69 -4.09
C GLU A 41 8.37 0.53 -2.59
N TYR A 42 7.39 1.22 -2.02
CA TYR A 42 7.15 1.15 -0.58
C TYR A 42 6.70 -0.25 -0.19
N SER A 43 5.82 -0.86 -0.98
CA SER A 43 5.36 -2.23 -0.74
C SER A 43 6.51 -3.22 -0.78
N SER A 44 7.38 -3.09 -1.78
CA SER A 44 8.55 -3.96 -1.92
C SER A 44 9.49 -3.81 -0.73
N GLU A 45 9.74 -2.59 -0.30
CA GLU A 45 10.61 -2.31 0.83
C GLU A 45 10.05 -2.91 2.12
N LEU A 46 8.75 -2.75 2.35
CA LEU A 46 8.11 -3.33 3.53
C LEU A 46 8.19 -4.85 3.51
N MET A 47 7.92 -5.47 2.38
CA MET A 47 8.00 -6.93 2.27
C MET A 47 9.41 -7.44 2.49
N THR A 48 10.41 -6.67 2.07
CA THR A 48 11.81 -7.01 2.30
C THR A 48 12.17 -6.92 3.78
N ASN A 49 11.59 -5.96 4.49
CA ASN A 49 11.87 -5.76 5.91
C ASN A 49 11.13 -6.71 6.82
N PHE A 50 10.01 -7.29 6.36
CA PHE A 50 9.31 -8.30 7.13
C PHE A 50 10.12 -9.59 7.13
N SER A 51 10.10 -10.33 8.25
CA SER A 51 10.75 -11.62 8.28
C SER A 51 10.00 -12.64 7.43
N ASP A 52 10.74 -13.62 6.90
CA ASP A 52 10.12 -14.69 6.13
C ASP A 52 9.10 -15.46 6.97
N THR A 53 9.38 -15.65 8.24
CA THR A 53 8.48 -16.32 9.16
C THR A 53 7.17 -15.58 9.29
N PHE A 54 7.25 -14.25 9.43
CA PHE A 54 6.03 -13.43 9.52
C PHE A 54 5.19 -13.55 8.26
N ILE A 55 5.82 -13.39 7.10
CA ILE A 55 5.11 -13.46 5.83
C ILE A 55 4.47 -14.83 5.63
N ASP A 56 5.21 -15.89 5.95
CA ASP A 56 4.74 -17.25 5.76
C ASP A 56 3.61 -17.62 6.72
N GLU A 57 3.75 -17.26 8.00
CA GLU A 57 2.73 -17.57 9.01
C GLU A 57 1.40 -16.87 8.73
N TYR A 58 1.45 -15.61 8.37
CA TYR A 58 0.24 -14.80 8.17
C TYR A 58 -0.19 -14.70 6.73
N ARG A 59 0.59 -15.26 5.81
CA ARG A 59 0.37 -15.10 4.37
C ARG A 59 0.16 -13.63 4.03
N ALA A 60 1.09 -12.82 4.53
CA ALA A 60 0.99 -11.37 4.46
C ALA A 60 1.19 -10.87 3.04
N TYR A 61 0.39 -9.89 2.68
CA TYR A 61 0.56 -9.21 1.41
C TYR A 61 0.08 -7.76 1.54
N ILE A 62 0.48 -6.94 0.60
CA ILE A 62 0.15 -5.52 0.64
C ILE A 62 -0.67 -5.17 -0.58
N VAL A 63 -1.76 -4.45 -0.35
CA VAL A 63 -2.62 -3.92 -1.40
C VAL A 63 -2.55 -2.40 -1.32
N PHE A 64 -2.44 -1.74 -2.46
CA PHE A 64 -2.51 -0.29 -2.47
C PHE A 64 -3.36 0.18 -3.65
N SER A 65 -3.86 1.39 -3.53
CA SER A 65 -4.61 2.03 -4.60
C SER A 65 -4.28 3.51 -4.66
N CYS A 66 -4.35 4.05 -5.86
CA CYS A 66 -4.16 5.48 -6.10
C CYS A 66 -5.46 6.02 -6.65
N LYS A 67 -6.14 6.84 -5.86
CA LYS A 67 -7.41 7.43 -6.25
C LYS A 67 -7.23 8.89 -6.56
N GLU A 68 -7.82 9.31 -7.67
CA GLU A 68 -7.83 10.71 -8.01
C GLU A 68 -8.80 11.45 -7.10
N ASN A 69 -8.32 12.52 -6.50
CA ASN A 69 -9.13 13.39 -5.67
C ASN A 69 -9.13 14.78 -6.29
N GLN A 70 -10.28 15.20 -6.81
CA GLN A 70 -10.41 16.52 -7.38
C GLN A 70 -10.78 17.51 -6.29
N THR A 71 -9.90 18.49 -6.09
CA THR A 71 -10.22 19.62 -5.23
C THR A 71 -10.86 20.70 -6.09
N ILE A 72 -12.03 21.10 -5.67
CA ILE A 72 -12.75 22.18 -6.33
C ILE A 72 -12.23 23.51 -5.82
#